data_cfd20d2eb4ce04932f170f317912b6cf
#
_entry.id   cfd20d2eb4ce04932f170f317912b6cf
#
_cell.length_a   1.000
_cell.length_b   1.000
_cell.length_c   1.000
_cell.angle_alpha   90.00
_cell.angle_beta   90.00
_cell.angle_gamma   90.00
#
_symmetry.space_group_name_H-M   'P 1'
#
loop_
_entity.id
_entity.type
_entity.pdbx_description
1 polymer ?
#
loop_
_entity_poly.entity_id
_entity_poly.type
_entity_poly.pdbx_seq_one_letter_code
_entity_poly.pdbx_strand_id
1 'polypeptide(L)'
;MAERIKTGDECAYWDALSSEYQTITRISCGDFHYGPQIPGESRLHLLPPLKAGMTALELGCGAAQNSLWLAKRGIRCTAMDISKNQLAHAKALMRREAVAIDLVHAPIERFHLFCREKRFDLIHSSHALEFVQHPDRILKRIATFLNPGGGVMVSTVHPLYNGSWITGLIEDEDGAVYDGQFLTDYFSPPDDVRDDNGCHAVSRAYPVSAWFAWFRAAGLEVTALAEPKAVRKAPYTSDDWADHGGQLDRVPSTLILVGRCMN
;
A
#
# COMPACT_ATOMS: atom_id res chain seq x y z
N MET A 1 -1.80 -30.59 0.75
CA MET A 1 -0.74 -29.67 1.21
C MET A 1 -0.43 -28.78 0.03
N ALA A 2 -0.88 -27.53 0.05
CA ALA A 2 -0.46 -26.56 -0.95
C ALA A 2 1.03 -26.31 -0.75
N GLU A 3 1.81 -26.50 -1.80
CA GLU A 3 3.23 -26.17 -1.83
C GLU A 3 3.37 -24.67 -1.51
N ARG A 4 4.05 -24.32 -0.42
CA ARG A 4 4.32 -22.91 -0.09
C ARG A 4 5.14 -22.34 -1.24
N ILE A 5 4.57 -21.40 -1.98
CA ILE A 5 5.26 -20.65 -3.02
C ILE A 5 6.44 -19.96 -2.37
N LYS A 6 7.64 -20.25 -2.88
CA LYS A 6 8.88 -19.72 -2.32
C LYS A 6 8.86 -18.19 -2.43
N THR A 7 9.07 -17.51 -1.30
CA THR A 7 9.38 -16.08 -1.28
C THR A 7 10.65 -15.83 -2.10
N GLY A 8 10.54 -15.09 -3.20
CA GLY A 8 11.71 -14.82 -4.03
C GLY A 8 11.36 -14.32 -5.45
N ASP A 9 10.12 -14.50 -5.84
CA ASP A 9 9.68 -14.13 -7.19
C ASP A 9 9.10 -12.71 -7.27
N GLU A 10 8.84 -12.05 -6.12
CA GLU A 10 8.25 -10.70 -6.07
C GLU A 10 9.07 -9.67 -6.87
N CYS A 11 10.41 -9.79 -6.83
CA CYS A 11 11.26 -8.89 -7.60
C CYS A 11 11.08 -9.11 -9.10
N ALA A 12 11.07 -10.36 -9.55
CA ALA A 12 10.87 -10.72 -10.96
C ALA A 12 9.47 -10.35 -11.43
N TYR A 13 8.45 -10.61 -10.60
CA TYR A 13 7.06 -10.25 -10.87
C TYR A 13 6.91 -8.73 -11.12
N TRP A 14 7.37 -7.90 -10.16
CA TRP A 14 7.25 -6.46 -10.28
C TRP A 14 8.16 -5.84 -11.35
N ASP A 15 9.31 -6.48 -11.67
CA ASP A 15 10.15 -6.08 -12.80
C ASP A 15 9.44 -6.36 -14.13
N ALA A 16 8.81 -7.52 -14.27
CA ALA A 16 8.08 -7.91 -15.49
C ALA A 16 6.86 -7.01 -15.73
N LEU A 17 6.03 -6.83 -14.70
CA LEU A 17 4.79 -6.07 -14.79
C LEU A 17 5.00 -4.56 -14.89
N SER A 18 6.16 -4.01 -14.55
CA SER A 18 6.36 -2.58 -14.28
C SER A 18 5.88 -1.64 -15.39
N SER A 19 6.19 -1.93 -16.66
CA SER A 19 5.85 -1.05 -17.79
C SER A 19 4.36 -1.06 -18.09
N GLU A 20 3.76 -2.23 -18.07
CA GLU A 20 2.32 -2.39 -18.25
C GLU A 20 1.57 -1.73 -17.09
N TYR A 21 1.96 -2.02 -15.84
CA TYR A 21 1.38 -1.42 -14.64
C TYR A 21 1.35 0.10 -14.70
N GLN A 22 2.47 0.76 -15.04
CA GLN A 22 2.51 2.22 -15.14
C GLN A 22 1.66 2.77 -16.29
N THR A 23 1.50 2.02 -17.38
CA THR A 23 0.69 2.43 -18.53
C THR A 23 -0.80 2.39 -18.22
N ILE A 24 -1.26 1.35 -17.54
CA ILE A 24 -2.69 1.12 -17.27
C ILE A 24 -3.14 1.87 -16.00
N THR A 25 -2.34 1.88 -14.92
CA THR A 25 -2.75 2.51 -13.65
C THR A 25 -2.71 4.03 -13.69
N ARG A 26 -1.78 4.64 -14.42
CA ARG A 26 -1.64 6.10 -14.60
C ARG A 26 -1.74 6.89 -13.31
N ILE A 27 -1.12 6.38 -12.23
CA ILE A 27 -1.18 7.01 -10.91
C ILE A 27 -0.67 8.45 -11.00
N SER A 28 -1.47 9.39 -10.49
CA SER A 28 -1.18 10.82 -10.56
C SER A 28 -0.11 11.23 -9.55
N CYS A 29 0.79 12.15 -9.96
CA CYS A 29 1.67 12.88 -9.04
C CYS A 29 1.04 14.17 -8.49
N GLY A 30 -0.24 14.41 -8.78
CA GLY A 30 -0.98 15.63 -8.38
C GLY A 30 -1.60 15.53 -6.99
N ASP A 31 -1.78 14.32 -6.47
CA ASP A 31 -2.28 14.07 -5.12
C ASP A 31 -1.51 12.91 -4.50
N PHE A 32 -1.46 12.85 -3.16
CA PHE A 32 -0.98 11.66 -2.48
C PHE A 32 -2.07 10.59 -2.52
N HIS A 33 -1.75 9.40 -3.00
CA HIS A 33 -2.70 8.32 -3.13
C HIS A 33 -2.50 7.23 -2.08
N TYR A 34 -3.60 6.66 -1.64
CA TYR A 34 -3.62 5.57 -0.65
C TYR A 34 -3.86 4.20 -1.26
N GLY A 35 -4.26 4.14 -2.51
CA GLY A 35 -4.53 2.89 -3.22
C GLY A 35 -5.46 3.06 -4.41
N PRO A 36 -5.79 1.94 -5.07
CA PRO A 36 -6.65 1.92 -6.24
C PRO A 36 -8.05 2.45 -5.93
N GLN A 37 -8.57 3.28 -6.82
CA GLN A 37 -9.99 3.71 -6.84
C GLN A 37 -10.50 4.33 -5.53
N ILE A 38 -9.62 4.90 -4.71
CA ILE A 38 -10.03 5.60 -3.50
C ILE A 38 -9.59 7.06 -3.55
N PRO A 39 -10.24 7.96 -2.77
CA PRO A 39 -9.83 9.36 -2.71
C PRO A 39 -8.39 9.51 -2.20
N GLY A 40 -7.68 10.51 -2.70
CA GLY A 40 -6.35 10.88 -2.20
C GLY A 40 -6.40 11.82 -0.99
N GLU A 41 -5.22 12.30 -0.61
CA GLU A 41 -5.02 13.16 0.57
C GLU A 41 -5.78 14.47 0.50
N SER A 42 -5.98 15.04 -0.69
CA SER A 42 -6.77 16.26 -0.87
C SER A 42 -8.22 16.14 -0.40
N ARG A 43 -8.71 14.92 -0.20
CA ARG A 43 -10.06 14.63 0.28
C ARG A 43 -10.08 13.94 1.64
N LEU A 44 -9.13 13.05 1.90
CA LEU A 44 -9.14 12.23 3.13
C LEU A 44 -8.46 12.92 4.31
N HIS A 45 -7.47 13.80 4.06
CA HIS A 45 -6.75 14.56 5.09
C HIS A 45 -6.24 13.67 6.24
N LEU A 46 -5.59 12.55 5.89
CA LEU A 46 -5.13 11.54 6.86
C LEU A 46 -3.67 11.70 7.25
N LEU A 47 -2.85 12.34 6.40
CA LEU A 47 -1.44 12.53 6.72
C LEU A 47 -1.25 13.49 7.90
N PRO A 48 -0.20 13.30 8.72
CA PRO A 48 0.14 14.28 9.73
C PRO A 48 0.49 15.63 9.08
N PRO A 49 0.45 16.74 9.84
CA PRO A 49 0.81 18.04 9.31
C PRO A 49 2.21 18.04 8.69
N LEU A 50 2.30 18.35 7.41
CA LEU A 50 3.53 18.36 6.62
C LEU A 50 4.13 19.77 6.58
N LYS A 51 5.48 19.86 6.71
CA LYS A 51 6.22 21.12 6.61
C LYS A 51 7.44 20.94 5.71
N ALA A 52 7.78 21.97 4.95
CA ALA A 52 9.01 21.98 4.17
C ALA A 52 10.23 21.73 5.08
N GLY A 53 11.20 20.98 4.58
CA GLY A 53 12.38 20.54 5.34
C GLY A 53 12.23 19.24 6.11
N MET A 54 11.01 18.74 6.32
CA MET A 54 10.77 17.40 6.86
C MET A 54 11.41 16.31 5.99
N THR A 55 11.56 15.12 6.57
CA THR A 55 12.11 13.93 5.93
C THR A 55 11.04 12.85 5.81
N ALA A 56 10.94 12.18 4.66
CA ALA A 56 10.04 11.06 4.46
C ALA A 56 10.75 9.84 3.86
N LEU A 57 10.27 8.65 4.24
CA LEU A 57 10.66 7.37 3.65
C LEU A 57 9.41 6.69 3.09
N GLU A 58 9.46 6.32 1.81
CA GLU A 58 8.46 5.49 1.16
C GLU A 58 8.98 4.05 1.01
N LEU A 59 8.20 3.08 1.50
CA LEU A 59 8.49 1.66 1.41
C LEU A 59 7.60 1.02 0.35
N GLY A 60 8.19 0.45 -0.71
CA GLY A 60 7.48 -0.08 -1.88
C GLY A 60 6.91 1.05 -2.72
N CYS A 61 7.80 1.91 -3.22
CA CYS A 61 7.39 3.17 -3.85
C CYS A 61 6.89 3.04 -5.29
N GLY A 62 7.10 1.90 -5.96
CA GLY A 62 6.85 1.80 -7.39
C GLY A 62 7.56 2.91 -8.16
N ALA A 63 6.80 3.70 -8.93
CA ALA A 63 7.35 4.86 -9.62
C ALA A 63 7.42 6.14 -8.75
N ALA A 64 7.29 6.00 -7.44
CA ALA A 64 7.47 7.04 -6.41
C ALA A 64 6.53 8.26 -6.55
N GLN A 65 5.30 8.07 -7.03
CA GLN A 65 4.34 9.17 -7.21
C GLN A 65 4.04 9.90 -5.91
N ASN A 66 3.91 9.19 -4.79
CA ASN A 66 3.68 9.78 -3.46
C ASN A 66 4.90 10.57 -2.97
N SER A 67 6.10 10.01 -3.11
CA SER A 67 7.33 10.73 -2.77
C SER A 67 7.52 11.97 -3.63
N LEU A 68 7.14 11.94 -4.92
CA LEU A 68 7.15 13.11 -5.79
C LEU A 68 6.18 14.19 -5.31
N TRP A 69 4.97 13.80 -4.91
CA TRP A 69 3.99 14.73 -4.34
C TRP A 69 4.50 15.40 -3.06
N LEU A 70 5.15 14.62 -2.18
CA LEU A 70 5.78 15.14 -0.95
C LEU A 70 6.95 16.08 -1.26
N ALA A 71 7.82 15.68 -2.19
CA ALA A 71 9.02 16.46 -2.54
C ALA A 71 8.68 17.82 -3.17
N LYS A 72 7.58 17.90 -3.97
CA LYS A 72 7.03 19.17 -4.47
C LYS A 72 6.61 20.13 -3.34
N ARG A 73 6.41 19.63 -2.13
CA ARG A 73 6.08 20.38 -0.91
C ARG A 73 7.31 20.69 -0.04
N GLY A 74 8.51 20.47 -0.59
CA GLY A 74 9.77 20.72 0.10
C GLY A 74 10.17 19.68 1.13
N ILE A 75 9.58 18.45 1.08
CA ILE A 75 9.94 17.34 1.95
C ILE A 75 11.07 16.54 1.29
N ARG A 76 12.10 16.22 2.05
CA ARG A 76 13.23 15.42 1.58
C ARG A 76 12.86 13.94 1.62
N CYS A 77 12.67 13.34 0.45
CA CYS A 77 12.18 11.98 0.33
C CYS A 77 13.30 10.99 0.01
N THR A 78 13.26 9.85 0.68
CA THR A 78 13.92 8.60 0.29
C THR A 78 12.82 7.63 -0.13
N ALA A 79 12.93 7.01 -1.29
CA ALA A 79 11.93 6.08 -1.82
C ALA A 79 12.59 4.75 -2.18
N MET A 80 12.02 3.65 -1.72
CA MET A 80 12.59 2.32 -1.87
C MET A 80 11.64 1.39 -2.61
N ASP A 81 12.19 0.61 -3.53
CA ASP A 81 11.45 -0.46 -4.19
C ASP A 81 12.36 -1.67 -4.49
N ILE A 82 11.74 -2.85 -4.57
CA ILE A 82 12.42 -4.09 -4.95
C ILE A 82 12.66 -4.20 -6.45
N SER A 83 11.83 -3.51 -7.27
CA SER A 83 11.90 -3.53 -8.73
C SER A 83 12.78 -2.39 -9.25
N LYS A 84 13.84 -2.77 -9.97
CA LYS A 84 14.69 -1.80 -10.68
C LYS A 84 13.95 -1.10 -11.83
N ASN A 85 12.98 -1.78 -12.43
CA ASN A 85 12.20 -1.25 -13.55
C ASN A 85 11.19 -0.20 -13.04
N GLN A 86 10.55 -0.42 -11.88
CA GLN A 86 9.75 0.60 -11.20
C GLN A 86 10.59 1.84 -10.87
N LEU A 87 11.79 1.65 -10.34
CA LEU A 87 12.72 2.76 -10.06
C LEU A 87 13.21 3.47 -11.32
N ALA A 88 13.24 2.80 -12.48
CA ALA A 88 13.52 3.46 -13.74
C ALA A 88 12.36 4.41 -14.15
N HIS A 89 11.11 4.00 -13.94
CA HIS A 89 9.94 4.87 -14.09
C HIS A 89 9.98 6.05 -13.11
N ALA A 90 10.35 5.80 -11.84
CA ALA A 90 10.53 6.86 -10.84
C ALA A 90 11.55 7.92 -11.32
N LYS A 91 12.71 7.50 -11.84
CA LYS A 91 13.72 8.41 -12.44
C LYS A 91 13.17 9.22 -13.61
N ALA A 92 12.33 8.61 -14.46
CA ALA A 92 11.70 9.32 -15.57
C ALA A 92 10.72 10.39 -15.06
N LEU A 93 9.90 10.04 -14.05
CA LEU A 93 8.98 10.97 -13.40
C LEU A 93 9.72 12.11 -12.70
N MET A 94 10.81 11.83 -11.96
CA MET A 94 11.65 12.85 -11.31
C MET A 94 12.14 13.90 -12.32
N ARG A 95 12.60 13.45 -13.50
CA ARG A 95 13.02 14.38 -14.58
C ARG A 95 11.85 15.19 -15.12
N ARG A 96 10.71 14.56 -15.37
CA ARG A 96 9.51 15.24 -15.88
C ARG A 96 8.98 16.28 -14.93
N GLU A 97 8.96 15.96 -13.64
CA GLU A 97 8.41 16.82 -12.59
C GLU A 97 9.46 17.81 -12.02
N ALA A 98 10.73 17.74 -12.47
CA ALA A 98 11.86 18.53 -11.99
C ALA A 98 12.06 18.45 -10.47
N VAL A 99 11.94 17.25 -9.89
CA VAL A 99 12.03 17.01 -8.44
C VAL A 99 13.08 15.93 -8.16
N ALA A 100 13.87 16.11 -7.09
CA ALA A 100 14.87 15.15 -6.64
C ALA A 100 14.35 14.30 -5.48
N ILE A 101 14.59 12.99 -5.56
CA ILE A 101 14.29 11.99 -4.52
C ILE A 101 15.47 11.02 -4.45
N ASP A 102 15.85 10.61 -3.24
CA ASP A 102 16.83 9.54 -3.03
C ASP A 102 16.15 8.19 -3.33
N LEU A 103 16.59 7.48 -4.38
CA LEU A 103 16.05 6.18 -4.73
C LEU A 103 16.94 5.04 -4.22
N VAL A 104 16.33 4.04 -3.60
CA VAL A 104 17.00 2.86 -3.05
C VAL A 104 16.41 1.59 -3.68
N HIS A 105 17.25 0.80 -4.36
CA HIS A 105 16.86 -0.50 -4.89
C HIS A 105 17.13 -1.59 -3.85
N ALA A 106 16.10 -1.96 -3.11
CA ALA A 106 16.18 -3.05 -2.11
C ALA A 106 14.77 -3.49 -1.68
N PRO A 107 14.62 -4.73 -1.16
CA PRO A 107 13.36 -5.17 -0.55
C PRO A 107 13.09 -4.41 0.75
N ILE A 108 11.80 -4.25 1.07
CA ILE A 108 11.31 -3.52 2.25
C ILE A 108 11.96 -4.04 3.55
N GLU A 109 12.15 -5.33 3.69
CA GLU A 109 12.73 -5.96 4.88
C GLU A 109 14.15 -5.47 5.20
N ARG A 110 14.83 -4.91 4.21
CA ARG A 110 16.21 -4.42 4.32
C ARG A 110 16.34 -2.91 4.45
N PHE A 111 15.23 -2.15 4.54
CA PHE A 111 15.29 -0.69 4.55
C PHE A 111 16.23 -0.14 5.64
N HIS A 112 16.28 -0.80 6.79
CA HIS A 112 17.13 -0.42 7.92
C HIS A 112 18.64 -0.45 7.62
N LEU A 113 19.08 -1.20 6.61
CA LEU A 113 20.49 -1.24 6.20
C LEU A 113 20.90 -0.01 5.41
N PHE A 114 19.94 0.61 4.71
CA PHE A 114 20.16 1.79 3.86
C PHE A 114 19.84 3.11 4.58
N CYS A 115 19.18 3.03 5.73
CA CYS A 115 18.72 4.18 6.49
C CYS A 115 19.36 4.28 7.90
N ARG A 116 20.49 3.60 8.15
CA ARG A 116 21.06 3.38 9.51
C ARG A 116 21.19 4.66 10.35
N GLU A 117 21.60 5.77 9.77
CA GLU A 117 21.81 7.05 10.46
C GLU A 117 20.68 8.05 10.21
N LYS A 118 19.64 7.65 9.48
CA LYS A 118 18.51 8.52 9.16
C LYS A 118 17.37 8.32 10.16
N ARG A 119 16.64 9.40 10.43
CA ARG A 119 15.35 9.40 11.10
C ARG A 119 14.39 10.18 10.22
N PHE A 120 13.12 9.82 10.31
CA PHE A 120 12.10 10.35 9.41
C PHE A 120 10.94 10.96 10.20
N ASP A 121 10.41 12.04 9.66
CA ASP A 121 9.21 12.69 10.17
C ASP A 121 7.94 11.97 9.67
N LEU A 122 8.05 11.28 8.51
CA LEU A 122 7.01 10.43 7.96
C LEU A 122 7.63 9.17 7.34
N ILE A 123 7.11 8.00 7.71
CA ILE A 123 7.37 6.76 6.98
C ILE A 123 6.03 6.27 6.43
N HIS A 124 5.95 5.99 5.14
CA HIS A 124 4.71 5.54 4.53
C HIS A 124 4.89 4.37 3.57
N SER A 125 3.82 3.63 3.39
CA SER A 125 3.72 2.52 2.45
C SER A 125 2.30 2.44 1.93
N SER A 126 2.14 2.41 0.62
CA SER A 126 0.85 2.30 -0.04
C SER A 126 0.81 1.03 -0.89
N HIS A 127 -0.02 0.06 -0.49
CA HIS A 127 -0.19 -1.22 -1.17
C HIS A 127 1.13 -1.97 -1.47
N ALA A 128 2.02 -2.04 -0.46
CA ALA A 128 3.26 -2.80 -0.58
C ALA A 128 3.52 -3.71 0.63
N LEU A 129 3.01 -3.39 1.82
CA LEU A 129 3.21 -4.23 3.00
C LEU A 129 2.39 -5.53 2.96
N GLU A 130 1.39 -5.65 2.10
CA GLU A 130 0.68 -6.90 1.85
C GLU A 130 1.56 -7.98 1.20
N PHE A 131 2.65 -7.59 0.52
CA PHE A 131 3.61 -8.51 -0.08
C PHE A 131 4.70 -8.95 0.87
N VAL A 132 4.78 -8.35 2.06
CA VAL A 132 5.76 -8.69 3.08
C VAL A 132 5.24 -9.84 3.96
N GLN A 133 6.07 -10.83 4.21
CA GLN A 133 5.69 -12.01 5.01
C GLN A 133 5.37 -11.67 6.48
N HIS A 134 6.07 -10.67 7.06
CA HIS A 134 5.98 -10.29 8.47
C HIS A 134 5.81 -8.77 8.64
N PRO A 135 4.66 -8.19 8.26
CA PRO A 135 4.45 -6.74 8.37
C PRO A 135 4.53 -6.24 9.83
N ASP A 136 4.19 -7.08 10.82
CA ASP A 136 4.35 -6.78 12.24
C ASP A 136 5.80 -6.46 12.62
N ARG A 137 6.77 -7.19 12.07
CA ARG A 137 8.20 -6.95 12.30
C ARG A 137 8.67 -5.68 11.60
N ILE A 138 8.13 -5.40 10.42
CA ILE A 138 8.43 -4.16 9.69
C ILE A 138 7.93 -2.97 10.49
N LEU A 139 6.70 -2.98 11.02
CA LEU A 139 6.14 -1.91 11.84
C LEU A 139 6.98 -1.63 13.10
N LYS A 140 7.41 -2.68 13.82
CA LYS A 140 8.32 -2.52 14.96
C LYS A 140 9.62 -1.83 14.59
N ARG A 141 10.16 -2.17 13.41
CA ARG A 141 11.39 -1.55 12.91
C ARG A 141 11.13 -0.12 12.44
N ILE A 142 10.03 0.15 11.75
CA ILE A 142 9.62 1.51 11.35
C ILE A 142 9.62 2.46 12.56
N ALA A 143 9.02 2.04 13.68
CA ALA A 143 8.96 2.86 14.89
C ALA A 143 10.34 3.34 15.37
N THR A 144 11.39 2.51 15.21
CA THR A 144 12.76 2.88 15.60
C THR A 144 13.44 3.87 14.64
N PHE A 145 12.86 4.13 13.48
CA PHE A 145 13.37 5.05 12.46
C PHE A 145 12.57 6.36 12.38
N LEU A 146 11.55 6.52 13.21
CA LEU A 146 10.82 7.77 13.32
C LEU A 146 11.51 8.77 14.23
N ASN A 147 11.43 10.03 13.89
CA ASN A 147 11.71 11.13 14.80
C ASN A 147 10.68 11.13 15.94
N PRO A 148 10.99 11.69 17.12
CA PRO A 148 9.98 11.95 18.16
C PRO A 148 8.78 12.70 17.56
N GLY A 149 7.56 12.15 17.77
CA GLY A 149 6.34 12.69 17.16
C GLY A 149 6.19 12.43 15.66
N GLY A 150 7.12 11.71 15.04
CA GLY A 150 7.04 11.32 13.62
C GLY A 150 5.88 10.37 13.34
N GLY A 151 5.33 10.47 12.13
CA GLY A 151 4.16 9.71 11.69
C GLY A 151 4.50 8.48 10.86
N VAL A 152 3.64 7.50 10.92
CA VAL A 152 3.61 6.36 10.00
C VAL A 152 2.23 6.27 9.33
N MET A 153 2.21 6.04 8.03
CA MET A 153 1.00 5.75 7.27
C MET A 153 1.17 4.44 6.52
N VAL A 154 0.21 3.55 6.67
CA VAL A 154 0.12 2.30 5.92
C VAL A 154 -1.25 2.24 5.28
N SER A 155 -1.30 2.07 3.97
CA SER A 155 -2.48 1.58 3.28
C SER A 155 -2.19 0.21 2.68
N THR A 156 -3.18 -0.67 2.74
CA THR A 156 -3.05 -2.07 2.35
C THR A 156 -4.38 -2.61 1.87
N VAL A 157 -4.37 -3.76 1.22
CA VAL A 157 -5.59 -4.44 0.82
C VAL A 157 -6.48 -4.72 2.03
N HIS A 158 -7.78 -4.47 1.87
CA HIS A 158 -8.76 -4.76 2.92
C HIS A 158 -9.08 -6.25 3.00
N PRO A 159 -9.20 -6.86 4.20
CA PRO A 159 -9.47 -8.30 4.33
C PRO A 159 -10.82 -8.75 3.75
N LEU A 160 -11.80 -7.85 3.62
CA LEU A 160 -13.06 -8.13 2.95
C LEU A 160 -12.96 -8.09 1.41
N TYR A 161 -11.83 -7.65 0.87
CA TYR A 161 -11.63 -7.52 -0.57
C TYR A 161 -10.65 -8.56 -1.13
N ASN A 162 -9.65 -8.97 -0.36
CA ASN A 162 -8.58 -9.85 -0.83
C ASN A 162 -8.95 -11.33 -0.76
N GLY A 163 -8.71 -12.06 -1.86
CA GLY A 163 -8.58 -13.54 -1.87
C GLY A 163 -9.85 -14.35 -1.79
N SER A 164 -11.03 -13.79 -1.53
CA SER A 164 -12.24 -14.61 -1.33
C SER A 164 -13.53 -13.88 -1.67
N TRP A 165 -13.52 -13.19 -2.80
CA TRP A 165 -14.72 -12.48 -3.19
C TRP A 165 -15.45 -13.22 -4.31
N ILE A 166 -16.64 -13.69 -4.00
CA ILE A 166 -17.63 -14.08 -4.98
C ILE A 166 -18.85 -13.19 -4.73
N THR A 167 -19.15 -12.35 -5.68
CA THR A 167 -20.44 -11.65 -5.71
C THR A 167 -21.42 -12.52 -6.43
N GLY A 168 -22.63 -12.65 -5.91
CA GLY A 168 -23.65 -13.46 -6.55
C GLY A 168 -24.96 -13.43 -5.80
N LEU A 169 -25.93 -14.07 -6.42
CA LEU A 169 -27.20 -14.37 -5.79
C LEU A 169 -27.02 -15.59 -4.89
N ILE A 170 -27.33 -15.43 -3.61
CA ILE A 170 -27.32 -16.51 -2.63
C ILE A 170 -28.78 -16.77 -2.25
N GLU A 171 -29.23 -18.00 -2.39
CA GLU A 171 -30.55 -18.46 -1.95
C GLU A 171 -30.39 -19.11 -0.57
N ASP A 172 -31.19 -18.71 0.39
CA ASP A 172 -31.24 -19.31 1.71
C ASP A 172 -32.15 -20.54 1.75
N GLU A 173 -32.22 -21.20 2.91
CA GLU A 173 -33.04 -22.43 3.10
C GLU A 173 -34.54 -22.21 2.90
N ASP A 174 -35.01 -20.97 3.01
CA ASP A 174 -36.40 -20.58 2.83
C ASP A 174 -36.68 -20.12 1.38
N GLY A 175 -35.69 -20.17 0.47
CA GLY A 175 -35.80 -19.75 -0.93
C GLY A 175 -35.71 -18.23 -1.14
N ALA A 176 -35.33 -17.48 -0.13
CA ALA A 176 -35.09 -16.05 -0.29
C ALA A 176 -33.75 -15.81 -0.97
N VAL A 177 -33.73 -14.93 -1.98
CA VAL A 177 -32.56 -14.63 -2.79
C VAL A 177 -31.94 -13.33 -2.35
N TYR A 178 -30.66 -13.37 -1.99
CA TYR A 178 -29.84 -12.22 -1.59
C TYR A 178 -28.74 -11.98 -2.61
N ASP A 179 -28.61 -10.75 -3.03
CA ASP A 179 -27.44 -10.30 -3.80
C ASP A 179 -26.35 -9.86 -2.80
N GLY A 180 -25.32 -10.67 -2.67
CA GLY A 180 -24.33 -10.53 -1.60
C GLY A 180 -22.91 -10.80 -2.04
N GLN A 181 -21.99 -10.65 -1.09
CA GLN A 181 -20.59 -11.03 -1.22
C GLN A 181 -20.31 -12.22 -0.32
N PHE A 182 -19.72 -13.26 -0.89
CA PHE A 182 -19.26 -14.41 -0.14
C PHE A 182 -17.87 -14.14 0.44
N LEU A 183 -17.68 -14.45 1.71
CA LEU A 183 -16.41 -14.36 2.42
C LEU A 183 -16.07 -15.76 2.98
N THR A 184 -14.90 -16.29 2.66
CA THR A 184 -14.48 -17.62 3.14
C THR A 184 -14.01 -17.59 4.59
N ASP A 185 -13.07 -16.71 4.93
CA ASP A 185 -12.53 -16.57 6.28
C ASP A 185 -11.98 -15.15 6.48
N TYR A 186 -12.59 -14.40 7.37
CA TYR A 186 -12.13 -13.06 7.73
C TYR A 186 -10.89 -13.07 8.62
N PHE A 187 -10.78 -14.07 9.51
CA PHE A 187 -9.69 -14.12 10.49
C PHE A 187 -8.41 -14.70 9.92
N SER A 188 -8.52 -15.50 8.87
CA SER A 188 -7.42 -16.07 8.12
C SER A 188 -7.71 -16.02 6.62
N PRO A 189 -7.74 -14.80 6.04
CA PRO A 189 -8.01 -14.66 4.61
C PRO A 189 -7.01 -15.47 3.78
N PRO A 190 -7.44 -16.11 2.71
CA PRO A 190 -6.53 -16.81 1.82
C PRO A 190 -5.57 -15.84 1.17
N ASP A 191 -4.33 -16.31 0.94
CA ASP A 191 -3.35 -15.55 0.17
C ASP A 191 -3.84 -15.35 -1.28
N ASP A 192 -3.72 -14.13 -1.79
CA ASP A 192 -3.95 -13.81 -3.20
C ASP A 192 -2.64 -14.00 -3.97
N VAL A 193 -2.56 -15.10 -4.70
CA VAL A 193 -1.39 -15.46 -5.50
C VAL A 193 -1.56 -14.89 -6.90
N ARG A 194 -0.73 -13.91 -7.23
CA ARG A 194 -0.69 -13.28 -8.55
C ARG A 194 0.39 -13.92 -9.39
N ASP A 195 0.04 -14.30 -10.61
CA ASP A 195 0.95 -14.88 -11.58
C ASP A 195 1.01 -13.99 -12.82
N ASP A 196 2.21 -13.66 -13.24
CA ASP A 196 2.46 -13.02 -14.53
C ASP A 196 3.65 -13.71 -15.20
N ASN A 197 3.36 -14.44 -16.29
CA ASN A 197 4.36 -15.14 -17.10
C ASN A 197 5.29 -16.07 -16.29
N GLY A 198 4.75 -16.75 -15.25
CA GLY A 198 5.50 -17.65 -14.39
C GLY A 198 6.28 -16.97 -13.27
N CYS A 199 6.13 -15.67 -13.12
CA CYS A 199 6.60 -14.93 -11.96
C CYS A 199 5.44 -14.74 -10.97
N HIS A 200 5.67 -14.95 -9.68
CA HIS A 200 4.61 -14.92 -8.68
C HIS A 200 4.84 -13.83 -7.64
N ALA A 201 3.76 -13.15 -7.25
CA ALA A 201 3.72 -12.34 -6.04
C ALA A 201 2.55 -12.77 -5.16
N VAL A 202 2.74 -12.72 -3.85
CA VAL A 202 1.72 -13.15 -2.88
C VAL A 202 1.25 -11.96 -2.06
N SER A 203 0.03 -11.51 -2.33
CA SER A 203 -0.65 -10.48 -1.53
C SER A 203 -1.39 -11.11 -0.36
N ARG A 204 -1.16 -10.60 0.85
CA ARG A 204 -1.71 -11.11 2.11
C ARG A 204 -2.59 -10.07 2.76
N ALA A 205 -3.82 -10.44 3.02
CA ALA A 205 -4.69 -9.63 3.85
C ALA A 205 -4.65 -10.11 5.30
N TYR A 206 -4.90 -9.19 6.20
CA TYR A 206 -4.96 -9.46 7.63
C TYR A 206 -6.17 -8.73 8.23
N PRO A 207 -6.82 -9.28 9.26
CA PRO A 207 -7.91 -8.60 9.96
C PRO A 207 -7.53 -7.18 10.37
N VAL A 208 -8.48 -6.27 10.34
CA VAL A 208 -8.28 -4.87 10.77
C VAL A 208 -7.71 -4.82 12.20
N SER A 209 -8.19 -5.70 13.07
CA SER A 209 -7.70 -5.83 14.45
C SER A 209 -6.23 -6.25 14.55
N ALA A 210 -5.72 -7.05 13.60
CA ALA A 210 -4.31 -7.44 13.58
C ALA A 210 -3.42 -6.22 13.28
N TRP A 211 -3.76 -5.43 12.27
CA TRP A 211 -3.04 -4.19 11.95
C TRP A 211 -3.02 -3.23 13.15
N PHE A 212 -4.18 -3.02 13.78
CA PHE A 212 -4.28 -2.17 14.97
C PHE A 212 -3.39 -2.68 16.12
N ALA A 213 -3.41 -4.00 16.39
CA ALA A 213 -2.59 -4.60 17.42
C ALA A 213 -1.09 -4.47 17.13
N TRP A 214 -0.68 -4.62 15.87
CA TRP A 214 0.73 -4.46 15.46
C TRP A 214 1.24 -3.03 15.59
N PHE A 215 0.42 -2.03 15.24
CA PHE A 215 0.76 -0.62 15.49
C PHE A 215 1.03 -0.40 16.99
N ARG A 216 0.11 -0.84 17.83
CA ARG A 216 0.28 -0.72 19.30
C ARG A 216 1.50 -1.47 19.82
N ALA A 217 1.72 -2.69 19.35
CA ALA A 217 2.88 -3.51 19.75
C ALA A 217 4.21 -2.92 19.28
N ALA A 218 4.18 -2.07 18.26
CA ALA A 218 5.33 -1.29 17.78
C ALA A 218 5.56 0.01 18.57
N GLY A 219 4.70 0.36 19.55
CA GLY A 219 4.78 1.62 20.28
C GLY A 219 4.23 2.81 19.50
N LEU A 220 3.37 2.56 18.53
CA LEU A 220 2.73 3.58 17.71
C LEU A 220 1.30 3.83 18.21
N GLU A 221 0.98 5.09 18.46
CA GLU A 221 -0.40 5.52 18.72
C GLU A 221 -1.14 5.60 17.39
N VAL A 222 -2.24 4.86 17.25
CA VAL A 222 -3.09 4.96 16.05
C VAL A 222 -3.90 6.24 16.14
N THR A 223 -3.67 7.16 15.21
CA THR A 223 -4.33 8.48 15.15
C THR A 223 -5.47 8.52 14.15
N ALA A 224 -5.45 7.65 13.14
CA ALA A 224 -6.54 7.46 12.19
C ALA A 224 -6.60 6.02 11.70
N LEU A 225 -7.82 5.55 11.45
CA LEU A 225 -8.14 4.35 10.71
C LEU A 225 -9.24 4.73 9.72
N ALA A 226 -9.06 4.38 8.45
CA ALA A 226 -10.02 4.70 7.41
C ALA A 226 -10.24 3.52 6.46
N GLU A 227 -11.48 3.38 6.05
CA GLU A 227 -11.98 2.40 5.08
C GLU A 227 -12.76 3.17 4.01
N PRO A 228 -12.06 3.91 3.12
CA PRO A 228 -12.72 4.82 2.21
C PRO A 228 -13.54 4.06 1.16
N LYS A 229 -14.72 4.62 0.86
CA LYS A 229 -15.53 4.13 -0.26
C LYS A 229 -14.81 4.42 -1.58
N ALA A 230 -14.89 3.45 -2.50
CA ALA A 230 -14.34 3.61 -3.83
C ALA A 230 -14.92 4.81 -4.59
N VAL A 231 -14.11 5.42 -5.42
CA VAL A 231 -14.51 6.50 -6.34
C VAL A 231 -14.19 6.10 -7.78
N ARG A 232 -15.13 6.39 -8.69
CA ARG A 232 -15.04 6.03 -10.10
C ARG A 232 -14.75 7.24 -10.99
N LYS A 233 -13.85 8.12 -10.52
CA LYS A 233 -13.48 9.35 -11.23
C LYS A 233 -11.98 9.53 -11.26
N ALA A 234 -11.45 9.99 -12.41
CA ALA A 234 -10.09 10.46 -12.49
C ALA A 234 -9.80 11.52 -11.38
N PRO A 235 -8.61 11.58 -10.82
CA PRO A 235 -7.41 10.78 -11.16
C PRO A 235 -7.28 9.47 -10.36
N TYR A 236 -8.33 9.00 -9.70
CA TYR A 236 -8.29 7.87 -8.75
C TYR A 236 -8.67 6.53 -9.38
N THR A 237 -9.03 6.51 -10.66
CA THR A 237 -9.39 5.30 -11.41
C THR A 237 -8.40 5.04 -12.53
N SER A 238 -8.22 3.78 -12.86
CA SER A 238 -7.53 3.32 -14.05
C SER A 238 -8.35 2.23 -14.77
N ASP A 239 -7.99 1.96 -16.02
CA ASP A 239 -8.67 0.95 -16.83
C ASP A 239 -8.45 -0.47 -16.29
N ASP A 240 -7.35 -0.69 -15.55
CA ASP A 240 -6.99 -1.98 -14.95
C ASP A 240 -7.78 -2.31 -13.68
N TRP A 241 -8.26 -1.30 -12.99
CA TRP A 241 -8.99 -1.48 -11.74
C TRP A 241 -10.50 -1.56 -11.98
N ALA A 242 -10.88 -2.48 -12.87
CA ALA A 242 -12.28 -2.70 -13.18
C ALA A 242 -13.08 -3.11 -11.92
N ASP A 243 -14.32 -2.65 -11.87
CA ASP A 243 -15.23 -3.04 -10.82
C ASP A 243 -15.72 -4.48 -11.05
N HIS A 244 -15.27 -5.37 -10.21
CA HIS A 244 -15.67 -6.76 -10.25
C HIS A 244 -17.06 -6.94 -9.63
N GLY A 245 -18.10 -6.77 -10.44
CA GLY A 245 -19.48 -7.10 -10.06
C GLY A 245 -20.08 -6.21 -8.96
N GLY A 246 -19.70 -4.94 -8.87
CA GLY A 246 -20.25 -4.02 -7.88
C GLY A 246 -19.69 -4.20 -6.47
N GLN A 247 -18.65 -5.01 -6.29
CA GLN A 247 -18.02 -5.28 -5.01
C GLN A 247 -17.53 -4.01 -4.32
N LEU A 248 -16.91 -3.08 -5.07
CA LEU A 248 -16.38 -1.81 -4.55
C LEU A 248 -17.44 -0.87 -3.97
N ASP A 249 -18.71 -1.07 -4.31
CA ASP A 249 -19.82 -0.33 -3.72
C ASP A 249 -20.27 -0.89 -2.36
N ARG A 250 -19.88 -2.13 -2.06
CA ARG A 250 -20.38 -2.92 -0.92
C ARG A 250 -19.36 -3.04 0.20
N VAL A 251 -18.09 -3.21 -0.15
CA VAL A 251 -17.00 -3.39 0.81
C VAL A 251 -15.82 -2.48 0.48
N PRO A 252 -15.04 -2.08 1.49
CA PRO A 252 -13.83 -1.32 1.26
C PRO A 252 -12.77 -2.20 0.58
N SER A 253 -12.08 -1.66 -0.42
CA SER A 253 -10.93 -2.32 -1.07
C SER A 253 -9.63 -2.07 -0.33
N THR A 254 -9.55 -0.99 0.41
CA THR A 254 -8.33 -0.51 1.05
C THR A 254 -8.59 -0.17 2.52
N LEU A 255 -7.68 -0.62 3.37
CA LEU A 255 -7.57 -0.26 4.76
C LEU A 255 -6.41 0.73 4.92
N ILE A 256 -6.63 1.85 5.60
CA ILE A 256 -5.61 2.86 5.88
C ILE A 256 -5.47 3.01 7.39
N LEU A 257 -4.23 2.93 7.89
CA LEU A 257 -3.90 3.26 9.27
C LEU A 257 -2.84 4.35 9.29
N VAL A 258 -3.06 5.32 10.15
CA VAL A 258 -2.07 6.35 10.48
C VAL A 258 -1.74 6.28 11.96
N GLY A 259 -0.48 6.37 12.28
CA GLY A 259 -0.01 6.39 13.65
C GLY A 259 1.14 7.36 13.84
N ARG A 260 1.46 7.62 15.08
CA ARG A 260 2.63 8.43 15.46
C ARG A 260 3.46 7.74 16.53
N CYS A 261 4.75 8.02 16.52
CA CYS A 261 5.65 7.61 17.59
C CYS A 261 5.25 8.35 18.86
N MET A 262 4.93 7.60 19.92
CA MET A 262 4.82 8.16 21.27
C MET A 262 6.24 8.42 21.76
N ASN A 263 6.51 9.63 22.22
CA ASN A 263 7.82 10.07 22.72
C ASN A 263 8.35 9.18 23.85
#